data_76d5c41d9d820f5d5d9da18fed81aa36
#
_entry.id   76d5c41d9d820f5d5d9da18fed81aa36
#
_cell.length_a   1.000
_cell.length_b   1.000
_cell.length_c   1.000
_cell.angle_alpha   90.00
_cell.angle_beta   90.00
_cell.angle_gamma   90.00
#
_symmetry.space_group_name_H-M   'P 1'
#
loop_
_entity.id
_entity.type
_entity.pdbx_description
1 polymer ?
#
loop_
_entity_poly.entity_id
_entity_poly.type
_entity_poly.pdbx_seq_one_letter_code
_entity_poly.pdbx_strand_id
1 'polypeptide(L)'
;MKVMKKEFIFLVLICSVASSCDGANIKPSEGLINNNLILSNTTEYKKAKSTSAIGNKKLLVIPFEFEGERQFQESDLEKIRKAFFEPNLSTYGNAYYSLTEYYEKSSLGKVHISGDVAPVLKVPHTVDELTKDGNYFPGVPAYEYLNNAGISDEYLSSFDQDKDGYIDAVVFVYSSQTSERSGNFWAWVSTFDTEPNLIRPQFARHMWVGLDFFSTSNYEIDAHTIIHETGHLFGLRDYYPSDNYNIALGGHSMMDYNISDHDPYSKMLLSWLDPIYYDFKNYNKVTLNLKTFEENNQVLLLNNSWNHSVMDEYLLIEYYTPTGLNELDAKNKYDSRPIGFSKSGIKIYHVDSRIAKCHYDKTQYAVVFDEYVNEIPESYDSDIYYLIGASNNNQDSRTDASRQGRYKQVALIENKQYNKLQAGESADDDSLFYEGNVFDSSTSPYLLNGNWNNGTSINFTISIDKLTSEYATITISYKGE
;
A
#
# COMPACT_ATOMS: atom_id res chain seq x y z
N MET A 1 0.13 7.59 -60.65
CA MET A 1 -0.67 8.03 -59.51
C MET A 1 0.01 7.53 -58.25
N LYS A 2 0.86 8.36 -57.64
CA LYS A 2 1.66 8.02 -56.45
C LYS A 2 0.83 8.33 -55.22
N VAL A 3 0.58 7.31 -54.39
CA VAL A 3 -0.08 7.45 -53.08
C VAL A 3 1.04 7.82 -52.06
N MET A 4 0.97 9.05 -51.54
CA MET A 4 1.83 9.48 -50.43
C MET A 4 1.26 8.96 -49.12
N LYS A 5 2.05 8.15 -48.41
CA LYS A 5 1.80 7.82 -46.98
C LYS A 5 2.15 9.06 -46.15
N LYS A 6 1.16 9.57 -45.40
CA LYS A 6 1.39 10.57 -44.35
C LYS A 6 1.81 9.81 -43.09
N GLU A 7 3.03 9.98 -42.66
CA GLU A 7 3.48 9.64 -41.34
C GLU A 7 3.06 10.76 -40.38
N PHE A 8 2.27 10.39 -39.37
CA PHE A 8 1.94 11.28 -38.25
C PHE A 8 3.09 11.18 -37.24
N ILE A 9 3.91 12.22 -37.19
CA ILE A 9 4.89 12.42 -36.13
C ILE A 9 4.14 13.08 -34.97
N PHE A 10 3.95 12.34 -33.86
CA PHE A 10 3.49 12.91 -32.59
C PHE A 10 4.65 13.70 -31.98
N LEU A 11 4.61 15.01 -32.11
CA LEU A 11 5.52 15.92 -31.43
C LEU A 11 4.97 16.12 -30.01
N VAL A 12 5.57 15.46 -29.02
CA VAL A 12 5.31 15.76 -27.61
C VAL A 12 5.99 17.09 -27.29
N LEU A 13 5.18 18.14 -27.23
CA LEU A 13 5.64 19.46 -26.82
C LEU A 13 5.80 19.46 -25.28
N ILE A 14 7.02 19.24 -24.81
CA ILE A 14 7.38 19.53 -23.42
C ILE A 14 7.54 21.04 -23.30
N CYS A 15 6.49 21.74 -22.85
CA CYS A 15 6.61 23.13 -22.45
C CYS A 15 7.34 23.22 -21.11
N SER A 16 8.66 23.33 -21.15
CA SER A 16 9.44 23.81 -20.01
C SER A 16 9.37 25.34 -19.98
N VAL A 17 8.56 25.91 -19.11
CA VAL A 17 8.66 27.32 -18.77
C VAL A 17 9.78 27.44 -17.74
N ALA A 18 10.99 27.72 -18.19
CA ALA A 18 12.09 28.10 -17.35
C ALA A 18 11.95 29.60 -17.01
N SER A 19 11.67 29.92 -15.74
CA SER A 19 11.95 31.25 -15.22
C SER A 19 13.42 31.31 -14.79
N SER A 20 14.17 32.17 -15.43
CA SER A 20 15.59 32.40 -15.22
C SER A 20 15.88 32.90 -13.81
N CYS A 21 16.61 32.11 -13.04
CA CYS A 21 17.61 32.58 -12.08
C CYS A 21 18.81 31.63 -12.21
N ASP A 22 19.99 32.14 -12.29
CA ASP A 22 21.25 31.46 -12.57
C ASP A 22 21.41 30.08 -11.95
N GLY A 23 21.13 29.05 -12.73
CA GLY A 23 21.32 27.67 -12.37
C GLY A 23 21.34 26.81 -13.62
N ALA A 24 22.39 26.04 -13.82
CA ALA A 24 22.42 25.00 -14.83
C ALA A 24 21.09 24.17 -14.78
N ASN A 25 20.56 23.79 -15.96
CA ASN A 25 19.38 22.93 -16.05
C ASN A 25 19.65 21.59 -15.31
N ILE A 26 19.29 21.55 -14.03
CA ILE A 26 19.44 20.36 -13.21
C ILE A 26 18.40 19.35 -13.71
N LYS A 27 18.88 18.21 -14.23
CA LYS A 27 17.99 17.11 -14.60
C LYS A 27 17.84 16.16 -13.41
N PRO A 28 16.63 15.63 -13.18
CA PRO A 28 16.46 14.52 -12.26
C PRO A 28 17.33 13.33 -12.67
N SER A 29 17.83 12.56 -11.72
CA SER A 29 18.57 11.33 -12.00
C SER A 29 17.65 10.22 -12.51
N GLU A 30 18.24 9.18 -13.07
CA GLU A 30 17.50 8.01 -13.58
C GLU A 30 16.75 7.29 -12.45
N GLY A 31 15.62 6.66 -12.80
CA GLY A 31 14.63 6.10 -11.90
C GLY A 31 15.05 4.86 -11.11
N LEU A 32 14.07 4.20 -10.49
CA LEU A 32 14.25 3.05 -9.61
C LEU A 32 14.92 1.85 -10.31
N ILE A 33 15.87 1.22 -9.61
CA ILE A 33 16.29 -0.14 -9.91
C ILE A 33 15.10 -1.08 -9.65
N ASN A 34 14.95 -2.14 -10.44
CA ASN A 34 13.82 -3.07 -10.39
C ASN A 34 13.54 -3.60 -8.96
N ASN A 35 12.60 -2.98 -8.27
CA ASN A 35 12.24 -3.29 -6.89
C ASN A 35 11.59 -4.66 -6.71
N ASN A 36 10.90 -5.17 -7.75
CA ASN A 36 10.25 -6.48 -7.68
C ASN A 36 11.25 -7.60 -7.42
N LEU A 37 12.46 -7.50 -8.00
CA LEU A 37 13.51 -8.49 -7.77
C LEU A 37 14.03 -8.43 -6.32
N ILE A 38 14.20 -7.24 -5.76
CA ILE A 38 14.67 -7.04 -4.39
C ILE A 38 13.61 -7.52 -3.39
N LEU A 39 12.35 -7.12 -3.59
CA LEU A 39 11.25 -7.54 -2.74
C LEU A 39 11.05 -9.05 -2.79
N SER A 40 11.05 -9.66 -3.98
CA SER A 40 10.88 -11.12 -4.16
C SER A 40 11.98 -11.94 -3.47
N ASN A 41 13.13 -11.34 -3.19
CA ASN A 41 14.24 -11.99 -2.48
C ASN A 41 14.15 -11.86 -0.95
N THR A 42 13.30 -10.97 -0.41
CA THR A 42 13.08 -10.92 1.04
C THR A 42 12.39 -12.20 1.53
N THR A 43 12.66 -12.59 2.77
CA THR A 43 12.05 -13.77 3.38
C THR A 43 10.52 -13.67 3.41
N GLU A 44 10.01 -12.46 3.61
CA GLU A 44 8.58 -12.19 3.63
C GLU A 44 7.90 -12.50 2.30
N TYR A 45 8.44 -12.00 1.22
CA TYR A 45 7.89 -12.21 -0.11
C TYR A 45 8.08 -13.64 -0.62
N LYS A 46 9.22 -14.27 -0.33
CA LYS A 46 9.44 -15.69 -0.67
C LYS A 46 8.42 -16.61 -0.02
N LYS A 47 8.01 -16.32 1.22
CA LYS A 47 7.00 -17.11 1.93
C LYS A 47 5.57 -16.74 1.53
N ALA A 48 5.33 -15.49 1.20
CA ALA A 48 3.97 -14.98 1.00
C ALA A 48 3.37 -15.30 -0.37
N LYS A 49 4.17 -15.62 -1.39
CA LYS A 49 3.70 -15.82 -2.78
C LYS A 49 2.73 -14.70 -3.19
N SER A 50 3.14 -13.44 -2.96
CA SER A 50 2.29 -12.28 -3.22
C SER A 50 2.01 -12.13 -4.70
N THR A 51 0.79 -11.74 -5.03
CA THR A 51 0.38 -11.41 -6.38
C THR A 51 1.13 -10.17 -6.87
N SER A 52 1.66 -10.19 -8.09
CA SER A 52 2.26 -9.01 -8.70
C SER A 52 1.23 -7.89 -8.84
N ALA A 53 1.59 -6.66 -8.46
CA ALA A 53 0.72 -5.48 -8.53
C ALA A 53 0.77 -4.76 -9.89
N ILE A 54 1.21 -5.44 -10.98
CA ILE A 54 1.33 -4.87 -12.32
C ILE A 54 0.64 -5.77 -13.35
N GLY A 55 0.04 -5.13 -14.37
CA GLY A 55 -0.65 -5.81 -15.45
C GLY A 55 -2.04 -6.32 -15.07
N ASN A 56 -2.55 -7.27 -15.82
CA ASN A 56 -3.89 -7.82 -15.61
C ASN A 56 -3.89 -8.81 -14.44
N LYS A 57 -4.86 -8.68 -13.55
CA LYS A 57 -5.13 -9.60 -12.44
C LYS A 57 -6.57 -10.04 -12.47
N LYS A 58 -6.80 -11.30 -12.13
CA LYS A 58 -8.15 -11.84 -12.08
C LYS A 58 -8.44 -12.47 -10.74
N LEU A 59 -9.37 -11.85 -9.99
CA LEU A 59 -9.78 -12.30 -8.67
C LEU A 59 -10.93 -13.28 -8.75
N LEU A 60 -10.85 -14.36 -7.99
CA LEU A 60 -11.97 -15.28 -7.76
C LEU A 60 -12.59 -14.98 -6.41
N VAL A 61 -13.83 -14.45 -6.42
CA VAL A 61 -14.60 -14.15 -5.21
C VAL A 61 -15.56 -15.31 -4.95
N ILE A 62 -15.44 -15.97 -3.82
CA ILE A 62 -16.23 -17.15 -3.44
C ILE A 62 -17.09 -16.80 -2.22
N PRO A 63 -18.38 -16.47 -2.41
CA PRO A 63 -19.33 -16.39 -1.32
C PRO A 63 -19.58 -17.78 -0.75
N PHE A 64 -19.58 -17.93 0.60
CA PHE A 64 -19.88 -19.22 1.21
C PHE A 64 -20.71 -19.06 2.47
N GLU A 65 -21.49 -20.08 2.76
CA GLU A 65 -22.41 -20.18 3.88
C GLU A 65 -22.04 -21.36 4.75
N PHE A 66 -21.99 -21.17 6.06
CA PHE A 66 -21.90 -22.25 7.02
C PHE A 66 -23.28 -22.81 7.36
N GLU A 67 -23.35 -24.08 7.74
CA GLU A 67 -24.57 -24.70 8.18
C GLU A 67 -25.11 -23.98 9.44
N GLY A 68 -26.42 -23.65 9.41
CA GLY A 68 -27.10 -22.97 10.50
C GLY A 68 -26.91 -21.45 10.57
N GLU A 69 -26.04 -20.88 9.71
CA GLU A 69 -25.79 -19.43 9.63
C GLU A 69 -26.72 -18.72 8.64
N ARG A 70 -26.63 -17.37 8.62
CA ARG A 70 -27.32 -16.52 7.65
C ARG A 70 -27.00 -16.95 6.22
N GLN A 71 -28.01 -16.99 5.36
CA GLN A 71 -27.83 -17.26 3.93
C GLN A 71 -27.73 -15.93 3.15
N PHE A 72 -26.95 -15.94 2.07
CA PHE A 72 -26.90 -14.82 1.13
C PHE A 72 -28.25 -14.61 0.45
N GLN A 73 -28.62 -13.35 0.31
CA GLN A 73 -29.71 -12.92 -0.56
C GLN A 73 -29.12 -12.45 -1.90
N GLU A 74 -29.92 -12.42 -2.96
CA GLU A 74 -29.45 -11.92 -4.27
C GLU A 74 -28.92 -10.48 -4.18
N SER A 75 -29.54 -9.65 -3.34
CA SER A 75 -29.06 -8.29 -3.06
C SER A 75 -27.68 -8.23 -2.43
N ASP A 76 -27.29 -9.25 -1.63
CA ASP A 76 -25.95 -9.35 -1.04
C ASP A 76 -24.91 -9.68 -2.13
N LEU A 77 -25.23 -10.64 -2.98
CA LEU A 77 -24.36 -11.05 -4.10
C LEU A 77 -24.16 -9.90 -5.09
N GLU A 78 -25.24 -9.15 -5.38
CA GLU A 78 -25.15 -7.95 -6.21
C GLU A 78 -24.29 -6.86 -5.57
N LYS A 79 -24.41 -6.64 -4.25
CA LYS A 79 -23.57 -5.71 -3.49
C LYS A 79 -22.09 -6.13 -3.57
N ILE A 80 -21.77 -7.39 -3.34
CA ILE A 80 -20.41 -7.94 -3.46
C ILE A 80 -19.88 -7.70 -4.87
N ARG A 81 -20.65 -8.06 -5.90
CA ARG A 81 -20.25 -7.89 -7.30
C ARG A 81 -19.93 -6.43 -7.63
N LYS A 82 -20.75 -5.50 -7.16
CA LYS A 82 -20.52 -4.06 -7.36
C LYS A 82 -19.33 -3.55 -6.60
N ALA A 83 -19.15 -3.94 -5.33
CA ALA A 83 -18.01 -3.50 -4.52
C ALA A 83 -16.67 -3.93 -5.13
N PHE A 84 -16.63 -5.11 -5.76
CA PHE A 84 -15.41 -5.56 -6.43
C PHE A 84 -15.24 -4.97 -7.83
N PHE A 85 -16.28 -5.02 -8.69
CA PHE A 85 -16.07 -4.94 -10.14
C PHE A 85 -16.89 -3.87 -10.86
N GLU A 86 -17.80 -3.12 -10.19
CA GLU A 86 -18.59 -2.10 -10.86
C GLU A 86 -17.73 -0.91 -11.27
N PRO A 87 -17.61 -0.59 -12.57
CA PRO A 87 -16.87 0.58 -13.01
C PRO A 87 -17.61 1.86 -12.60
N ASN A 88 -16.86 2.88 -12.16
CA ASN A 88 -17.38 4.18 -11.74
C ASN A 88 -18.45 4.11 -10.63
N LEU A 89 -18.33 3.13 -9.72
CA LEU A 89 -19.27 2.95 -8.61
C LEU A 89 -19.40 4.22 -7.76
N SER A 90 -18.31 4.94 -7.55
CA SER A 90 -18.25 6.21 -6.79
C SER A 90 -19.21 7.30 -7.32
N THR A 91 -19.67 7.19 -8.57
CA THR A 91 -20.62 8.15 -9.16
C THR A 91 -22.06 7.93 -8.72
N TYR A 92 -22.38 6.83 -8.04
CA TYR A 92 -23.76 6.50 -7.61
C TYR A 92 -24.22 7.28 -6.35
N GLY A 93 -23.33 8.06 -5.73
CA GLY A 93 -23.66 8.99 -4.64
C GLY A 93 -23.89 8.37 -3.27
N ASN A 94 -24.13 7.07 -3.19
CA ASN A 94 -24.30 6.29 -1.95
C ASN A 94 -23.32 5.11 -1.87
N ALA A 95 -22.26 5.14 -2.70
CA ALA A 95 -21.23 4.12 -2.76
C ALA A 95 -19.84 4.73 -2.70
N TYR A 96 -18.90 3.99 -2.14
CA TYR A 96 -17.47 4.26 -2.24
C TYR A 96 -16.94 3.79 -3.62
N TYR A 97 -15.65 3.95 -3.89
CA TYR A 97 -15.03 3.36 -5.08
C TYR A 97 -15.17 1.84 -5.04
N SER A 98 -15.40 1.20 -6.21
CA SER A 98 -15.17 -0.25 -6.28
C SER A 98 -13.68 -0.56 -6.19
N LEU A 99 -13.36 -1.81 -5.84
CA LEU A 99 -11.97 -2.27 -5.83
C LEU A 99 -11.28 -2.05 -7.18
N THR A 100 -11.93 -2.41 -8.27
CA THR A 100 -11.39 -2.21 -9.63
C THR A 100 -11.18 -0.73 -9.94
N GLU A 101 -12.17 0.13 -9.65
CA GLU A 101 -12.08 1.57 -9.88
C GLU A 101 -10.94 2.20 -9.07
N TYR A 102 -10.81 1.81 -7.80
CA TYR A 102 -9.78 2.33 -6.91
C TYR A 102 -8.36 1.98 -7.42
N TYR A 103 -8.12 0.71 -7.70
CA TYR A 103 -6.78 0.26 -8.12
C TYR A 103 -6.38 0.77 -9.50
N GLU A 104 -7.33 0.90 -10.43
CA GLU A 104 -7.10 1.53 -11.73
C GLU A 104 -6.61 2.99 -11.56
N LYS A 105 -7.26 3.75 -10.68
CA LYS A 105 -6.91 5.16 -10.40
C LYS A 105 -5.61 5.27 -9.61
N SER A 106 -5.47 4.53 -8.51
CA SER A 106 -4.31 4.59 -7.63
C SER A 106 -3.00 4.23 -8.34
N SER A 107 -3.05 3.23 -9.23
CA SER A 107 -1.89 2.80 -10.01
C SER A 107 -1.64 3.62 -11.27
N LEU A 108 -2.52 4.56 -11.63
CA LEU A 108 -2.57 5.23 -12.94
C LEU A 108 -2.55 4.21 -14.11
N GLY A 109 -3.37 3.17 -14.00
CA GLY A 109 -3.53 2.15 -15.02
C GLY A 109 -2.37 1.14 -15.11
N LYS A 110 -1.51 1.03 -14.10
CA LYS A 110 -0.44 0.00 -14.11
C LYS A 110 -0.95 -1.37 -13.68
N VAL A 111 -2.02 -1.46 -12.91
CA VAL A 111 -2.72 -2.70 -12.59
C VAL A 111 -4.18 -2.63 -13.00
N HIS A 112 -4.65 -3.66 -13.68
CA HIS A 112 -6.02 -3.82 -14.13
C HIS A 112 -6.62 -5.04 -13.44
N ILE A 113 -7.51 -4.81 -12.48
CA ILE A 113 -8.16 -5.89 -11.74
C ILE A 113 -9.50 -6.21 -12.42
N SER A 114 -9.71 -7.48 -12.65
CA SER A 114 -10.99 -8.06 -13.08
C SER A 114 -11.31 -9.29 -12.23
N GLY A 115 -12.44 -9.92 -12.42
CA GLY A 115 -12.74 -11.14 -11.68
C GLY A 115 -14.15 -11.63 -11.88
N ASP A 116 -14.53 -12.58 -11.06
CA ASP A 116 -15.87 -13.15 -11.06
C ASP A 116 -16.29 -13.48 -9.63
N VAL A 117 -17.61 -13.38 -9.38
CA VAL A 117 -18.24 -13.84 -8.13
C VAL A 117 -18.87 -15.20 -8.43
N ALA A 118 -18.24 -16.23 -7.86
CA ALA A 118 -18.69 -17.61 -8.01
C ALA A 118 -20.10 -17.83 -7.40
N PRO A 119 -20.80 -18.88 -7.80
CA PRO A 119 -21.99 -19.34 -7.09
C PRO A 119 -21.70 -19.60 -5.62
N VAL A 120 -22.69 -19.34 -4.75
CA VAL A 120 -22.56 -19.55 -3.31
C VAL A 120 -22.17 -20.98 -2.99
N LEU A 121 -21.06 -21.15 -2.27
CA LEU A 121 -20.63 -22.44 -1.74
C LEU A 121 -21.34 -22.68 -0.39
N LYS A 122 -22.06 -23.79 -0.28
CA LYS A 122 -22.60 -24.24 1.00
C LYS A 122 -21.62 -25.19 1.66
N VAL A 123 -21.05 -24.76 2.79
CA VAL A 123 -20.12 -25.55 3.58
C VAL A 123 -20.92 -26.42 4.56
N PRO A 124 -20.83 -27.75 4.50
CA PRO A 124 -21.62 -28.66 5.33
C PRO A 124 -21.05 -28.80 6.75
N HIS A 125 -20.64 -27.68 7.33
CA HIS A 125 -20.09 -27.57 8.68
C HIS A 125 -20.62 -26.32 9.36
N THR A 126 -20.89 -26.43 10.65
CA THR A 126 -21.19 -25.27 11.49
C THR A 126 -19.91 -24.51 11.83
N VAL A 127 -20.04 -23.23 12.17
CA VAL A 127 -18.91 -22.44 12.66
C VAL A 127 -18.29 -23.07 13.91
N ASP A 128 -19.12 -23.60 14.82
CA ASP A 128 -18.64 -24.21 16.06
C ASP A 128 -17.80 -25.47 15.82
N GLU A 129 -18.14 -26.27 14.79
CA GLU A 129 -17.34 -27.43 14.40
C GLU A 129 -15.96 -27.02 13.85
N LEU A 130 -15.89 -25.93 13.09
CA LEU A 130 -14.66 -25.45 12.49
C LEU A 130 -13.78 -24.66 13.45
N THR A 131 -14.36 -24.06 14.49
CA THR A 131 -13.63 -23.27 15.50
C THR A 131 -13.33 -24.05 16.77
N LYS A 132 -13.81 -25.29 16.86
CA LYS A 132 -13.53 -26.18 17.98
C LYS A 132 -12.02 -26.34 18.16
N ASP A 133 -11.57 -26.31 19.40
CA ASP A 133 -10.16 -26.44 19.77
C ASP A 133 -9.28 -25.22 19.40
N GLY A 134 -9.88 -24.05 19.14
CA GLY A 134 -9.15 -22.82 18.78
C GLY A 134 -8.58 -22.83 17.37
N ASN A 135 -8.89 -23.84 16.56
CA ASN A 135 -8.51 -23.90 15.16
C ASN A 135 -9.60 -23.26 14.32
N TYR A 136 -9.31 -22.09 13.80
CA TYR A 136 -10.12 -21.46 12.78
C TYR A 136 -9.52 -21.72 11.40
N PHE A 137 -10.36 -22.22 10.46
CA PHE A 137 -9.79 -22.71 9.21
C PHE A 137 -10.61 -22.32 7.96
N PRO A 138 -10.21 -21.28 7.19
CA PRO A 138 -10.78 -21.02 5.87
C PRO A 138 -10.39 -22.10 4.84
N GLY A 139 -9.48 -23.00 5.18
CA GLY A 139 -9.06 -24.10 4.31
C GLY A 139 -10.16 -25.09 3.94
N VAL A 140 -11.16 -25.27 4.81
CA VAL A 140 -12.28 -26.18 4.50
C VAL A 140 -13.10 -25.69 3.30
N PRO A 141 -13.59 -24.43 3.27
CA PRO A 141 -14.24 -23.90 2.08
C PRO A 141 -13.38 -23.97 0.82
N ALA A 142 -12.07 -23.68 0.94
CA ALA A 142 -11.13 -23.76 -0.18
C ALA A 142 -11.03 -25.18 -0.72
N TYR A 143 -10.83 -26.16 0.17
CA TYR A 143 -10.75 -27.57 -0.19
C TYR A 143 -12.03 -28.06 -0.86
N GLU A 144 -13.19 -27.78 -0.29
CA GLU A 144 -14.48 -28.17 -0.84
C GLU A 144 -14.76 -27.56 -2.19
N TYR A 145 -14.41 -26.26 -2.38
CA TYR A 145 -14.54 -25.60 -3.66
C TYR A 145 -13.66 -26.26 -4.73
N LEU A 146 -12.38 -26.48 -4.43
CA LEU A 146 -11.46 -27.14 -5.35
C LEU A 146 -11.86 -28.56 -5.72
N ASN A 147 -12.49 -29.30 -4.81
CA ASN A 147 -12.93 -30.68 -5.06
C ASN A 147 -14.35 -30.79 -5.65
N ASN A 148 -15.03 -29.67 -5.85
CA ASN A 148 -16.35 -29.68 -6.47
C ASN A 148 -16.25 -30.07 -7.95
N ALA A 149 -16.84 -31.20 -8.34
CA ALA A 149 -16.82 -31.70 -9.70
C ALA A 149 -17.52 -30.78 -10.72
N GLY A 150 -18.35 -29.84 -10.26
CA GLY A 150 -18.99 -28.83 -11.10
C GLY A 150 -18.07 -27.66 -11.47
N ILE A 151 -16.90 -27.53 -10.83
CA ILE A 151 -15.93 -26.47 -11.14
C ILE A 151 -14.90 -27.01 -12.12
N SER A 152 -14.90 -26.50 -13.38
CA SER A 152 -14.01 -26.98 -14.42
C SER A 152 -12.58 -26.46 -14.23
N ASP A 153 -11.60 -27.27 -14.71
CA ASP A 153 -10.19 -26.86 -14.72
C ASP A 153 -9.96 -25.61 -15.58
N GLU A 154 -10.69 -25.50 -16.71
CA GLU A 154 -10.64 -24.31 -17.58
C GLU A 154 -11.09 -23.05 -16.86
N TYR A 155 -12.16 -23.12 -16.06
CA TYR A 155 -12.62 -22.00 -15.26
C TYR A 155 -11.56 -21.55 -14.25
N LEU A 156 -11.00 -22.48 -13.45
CA LEU A 156 -9.96 -22.18 -12.48
C LEU A 156 -8.69 -21.64 -13.15
N SER A 157 -8.25 -22.24 -14.26
CA SER A 157 -7.07 -21.78 -15.01
C SER A 157 -7.23 -20.37 -15.59
N SER A 158 -8.48 -19.90 -15.76
CA SER A 158 -8.73 -18.52 -16.18
C SER A 158 -8.35 -17.46 -15.13
N PHE A 159 -8.09 -17.86 -13.89
CA PHE A 159 -7.66 -16.99 -12.78
C PHE A 159 -6.17 -17.10 -12.46
N ASP A 160 -5.44 -17.91 -13.19
CA ASP A 160 -3.97 -18.05 -13.14
C ASP A 160 -3.40 -17.32 -14.36
N GLN A 161 -3.20 -16.01 -14.25
CA GLN A 161 -2.82 -15.15 -15.38
C GLN A 161 -1.33 -15.27 -15.72
N ASP A 162 -0.48 -15.51 -14.73
CA ASP A 162 0.96 -15.67 -14.92
C ASP A 162 1.41 -17.12 -15.09
N LYS A 163 0.46 -18.06 -15.01
CA LYS A 163 0.62 -19.51 -15.24
C LYS A 163 1.66 -20.15 -14.33
N ASP A 164 1.65 -19.77 -13.08
CA ASP A 164 2.51 -20.35 -12.05
C ASP A 164 1.88 -21.56 -11.32
N GLY A 165 0.62 -21.88 -11.64
CA GLY A 165 -0.16 -22.98 -11.05
C GLY A 165 -0.92 -22.59 -9.78
N TYR A 166 -0.97 -21.30 -9.47
CA TYR A 166 -1.81 -20.74 -8.43
C TYR A 166 -2.82 -19.74 -9.03
N ILE A 167 -3.97 -19.61 -8.39
CA ILE A 167 -4.91 -18.53 -8.70
C ILE A 167 -4.31 -17.22 -8.22
N ASP A 168 -4.29 -16.17 -9.06
CA ASP A 168 -3.69 -14.86 -8.79
C ASP A 168 -4.13 -14.29 -7.43
N ALA A 169 -5.45 -14.33 -7.15
CA ALA A 169 -6.02 -13.91 -5.88
C ALA A 169 -7.38 -14.55 -5.64
N VAL A 170 -7.61 -15.00 -4.41
CA VAL A 170 -8.88 -15.60 -3.97
C VAL A 170 -9.44 -14.79 -2.81
N VAL A 171 -10.75 -14.56 -2.85
CA VAL A 171 -11.47 -13.89 -1.78
C VAL A 171 -12.59 -14.80 -1.30
N PHE A 172 -12.57 -15.17 -0.02
CA PHE A 172 -13.66 -15.86 0.64
C PHE A 172 -14.55 -14.83 1.35
N VAL A 173 -15.82 -14.73 0.94
CA VAL A 173 -16.80 -13.86 1.58
C VAL A 173 -17.79 -14.73 2.36
N TYR A 174 -17.80 -14.60 3.67
CA TYR A 174 -18.74 -15.34 4.52
C TYR A 174 -19.98 -14.51 4.86
N SER A 175 -21.12 -15.19 5.01
CA SER A 175 -22.40 -14.55 5.25
C SER A 175 -22.67 -14.16 6.70
N SER A 176 -21.98 -14.80 7.66
CA SER A 176 -22.12 -14.52 9.09
C SER A 176 -21.63 -13.12 9.44
N GLN A 177 -22.24 -12.47 10.44
CA GLN A 177 -21.84 -11.13 10.86
C GLN A 177 -20.63 -11.16 11.79
N THR A 178 -19.66 -10.28 11.54
CA THR A 178 -18.45 -10.14 12.38
C THR A 178 -18.77 -9.74 13.81
N SER A 179 -19.82 -8.93 14.01
CA SER A 179 -20.27 -8.50 15.35
C SER A 179 -20.75 -9.65 16.24
N GLU A 180 -21.18 -10.75 15.65
CA GLU A 180 -21.66 -11.95 16.35
C GLU A 180 -20.53 -12.96 16.62
N ARG A 181 -19.35 -12.74 16.01
CA ARG A 181 -18.21 -13.66 16.06
C ARG A 181 -16.95 -12.88 16.43
N SER A 182 -16.28 -13.24 17.47
CA SER A 182 -15.03 -12.58 17.89
C SER A 182 -13.81 -13.10 17.12
N GLY A 183 -12.84 -12.22 16.88
CA GLY A 183 -11.46 -12.54 16.49
C GLY A 183 -11.30 -13.09 15.08
N ASN A 184 -11.69 -14.33 14.84
CA ASN A 184 -11.42 -15.04 13.58
C ASN A 184 -12.31 -14.61 12.40
N PHE A 185 -13.41 -13.90 12.66
CA PHE A 185 -14.36 -13.41 11.66
C PHE A 185 -14.15 -11.94 11.29
N TRP A 186 -12.89 -11.49 11.32
CA TRP A 186 -12.48 -10.19 10.81
C TRP A 186 -12.04 -10.31 9.36
N ALA A 187 -11.68 -9.17 8.72
CA ALA A 187 -11.02 -9.20 7.42
C ALA A 187 -9.52 -9.41 7.61
N TRP A 188 -8.91 -10.26 6.79
CA TRP A 188 -7.46 -10.51 6.79
C TRP A 188 -7.00 -11.28 5.55
N VAL A 189 -5.69 -11.23 5.30
CA VAL A 189 -5.04 -11.99 4.24
C VAL A 189 -4.08 -13.03 4.84
N SER A 190 -4.09 -14.24 4.27
CA SER A 190 -3.17 -15.31 4.63
C SER A 190 -2.74 -16.13 3.40
N THR A 191 -1.94 -17.14 3.63
CA THR A 191 -1.43 -18.01 2.56
C THR A 191 -1.61 -19.47 2.96
N PHE A 192 -2.16 -20.27 2.05
CA PHE A 192 -2.17 -21.73 2.19
C PHE A 192 -0.81 -22.28 1.76
N ASP A 193 -0.34 -23.28 2.47
CA ASP A 193 0.83 -24.07 2.06
C ASP A 193 0.36 -25.19 1.15
N THR A 194 0.37 -24.93 -0.16
CA THR A 194 -0.07 -25.85 -1.21
C THR A 194 0.96 -25.88 -2.33
N GLU A 195 1.04 -27.02 -3.05
CA GLU A 195 1.87 -27.14 -4.22
C GLU A 195 1.15 -26.62 -5.48
N PRO A 196 1.86 -25.99 -6.43
CA PRO A 196 1.24 -25.47 -7.64
C PRO A 196 0.73 -26.59 -8.54
N ASN A 197 -0.34 -26.31 -9.29
CA ASN A 197 -0.88 -27.24 -10.27
C ASN A 197 -1.32 -26.49 -11.54
N LEU A 198 -0.59 -26.69 -12.63
CA LEU A 198 -0.81 -26.00 -13.90
C LEU A 198 -2.12 -26.41 -14.63
N ILE A 199 -2.73 -27.53 -14.23
CA ILE A 199 -4.00 -28.00 -14.82
C ILE A 199 -5.18 -27.48 -14.00
N ARG A 200 -5.07 -27.57 -12.68
CA ARG A 200 -6.08 -27.12 -11.72
C ARG A 200 -5.42 -26.22 -10.67
N PRO A 201 -5.25 -24.91 -10.98
CA PRO A 201 -4.54 -23.98 -10.11
C PRO A 201 -5.05 -24.03 -8.67
N GLN A 202 -4.13 -23.92 -7.73
CA GLN A 202 -4.37 -24.03 -6.31
C GLN A 202 -4.60 -22.66 -5.68
N PHE A 203 -5.20 -22.63 -4.50
CA PHE A 203 -5.32 -21.42 -3.70
C PHE A 203 -4.06 -21.27 -2.84
N ALA A 204 -3.32 -20.18 -3.05
CA ALA A 204 -2.19 -19.84 -2.19
C ALA A 204 -2.56 -18.64 -1.32
N ARG A 205 -2.36 -17.44 -1.84
CA ARG A 205 -2.70 -16.22 -1.10
C ARG A 205 -4.19 -15.93 -1.22
N HIS A 206 -4.83 -15.62 -0.10
CA HIS A 206 -6.27 -15.42 -0.08
C HIS A 206 -6.67 -14.35 0.94
N MET A 207 -7.76 -13.67 0.62
CA MET A 207 -8.47 -12.76 1.51
C MET A 207 -9.66 -13.49 2.15
N TRP A 208 -9.93 -13.16 3.40
CA TRP A 208 -11.09 -13.59 4.16
C TRP A 208 -11.84 -12.37 4.66
N VAL A 209 -13.14 -12.25 4.36
CA VAL A 209 -13.91 -11.04 4.69
C VAL A 209 -15.38 -11.36 4.94
N GLY A 210 -15.99 -10.69 5.91
CA GLY A 210 -17.42 -10.81 6.20
C GLY A 210 -18.29 -9.92 5.31
N LEU A 211 -19.52 -10.31 5.09
CA LEU A 211 -20.48 -9.55 4.29
C LEU A 211 -20.77 -8.16 4.87
N ASP A 212 -20.67 -7.98 6.18
CA ASP A 212 -20.94 -6.71 6.85
C ASP A 212 -19.86 -5.63 6.56
N PHE A 213 -18.69 -5.98 6.00
CA PHE A 213 -17.72 -5.02 5.50
C PHE A 213 -18.11 -4.34 4.18
N PHE A 214 -19.17 -4.79 3.52
CA PHE A 214 -19.61 -4.23 2.24
C PHE A 214 -20.62 -3.09 2.37
N SER A 215 -20.84 -2.55 3.57
CA SER A 215 -21.63 -1.36 3.81
C SER A 215 -21.24 -0.67 5.11
N THR A 216 -21.42 0.65 5.16
CA THR A 216 -21.12 1.49 6.32
C THR A 216 -22.29 2.44 6.59
N SER A 217 -22.17 3.29 7.62
CA SER A 217 -23.18 4.32 7.89
C SER A 217 -23.33 5.35 6.75
N ASN A 218 -22.27 5.56 5.97
CA ASN A 218 -22.22 6.55 4.88
C ASN A 218 -22.43 5.95 3.49
N TYR A 219 -22.20 4.65 3.32
CA TYR A 219 -22.23 3.99 2.02
C TYR A 219 -23.06 2.69 2.06
N GLU A 220 -24.03 2.57 1.16
CA GLU A 220 -24.78 1.31 0.95
C GLU A 220 -23.88 0.23 0.35
N ILE A 221 -22.90 0.67 -0.46
CA ILE A 221 -21.88 -0.20 -1.02
C ILE A 221 -20.51 0.40 -0.63
N ASP A 222 -19.77 -0.35 0.15
CA ASP A 222 -18.46 0.04 0.67
C ASP A 222 -17.39 -0.97 0.24
N ALA A 223 -16.20 -0.47 -0.06
CA ALA A 223 -15.08 -1.32 -0.45
C ALA A 223 -13.77 -0.97 0.29
N HIS A 224 -13.78 -0.06 1.27
CA HIS A 224 -12.56 0.33 1.99
C HIS A 224 -11.76 -0.88 2.49
N THR A 225 -12.43 -1.80 3.20
CA THR A 225 -11.78 -2.97 3.77
C THR A 225 -11.23 -3.90 2.69
N ILE A 226 -11.99 -4.21 1.64
CA ILE A 226 -11.48 -5.10 0.58
C ILE A 226 -10.37 -4.46 -0.25
N ILE A 227 -10.34 -3.12 -0.36
CA ILE A 227 -9.23 -2.38 -0.99
C ILE A 227 -7.99 -2.51 -0.12
N HIS A 228 -8.09 -2.26 1.18
CA HIS A 228 -6.98 -2.44 2.13
C HIS A 228 -6.42 -3.87 2.10
N GLU A 229 -7.28 -4.87 2.24
CA GLU A 229 -6.87 -6.28 2.21
C GLU A 229 -6.23 -6.68 0.86
N THR A 230 -6.66 -6.06 -0.25
CA THR A 230 -6.02 -6.28 -1.55
C THR A 230 -4.60 -5.69 -1.58
N GLY A 231 -4.33 -4.60 -0.86
CA GLY A 231 -2.98 -4.12 -0.62
C GLY A 231 -2.09 -5.20 0.01
N HIS A 232 -2.62 -5.98 0.96
CA HIS A 232 -1.92 -7.13 1.51
C HIS A 232 -1.74 -8.26 0.49
N LEU A 233 -2.70 -8.52 -0.39
CA LEU A 233 -2.52 -9.50 -1.48
C LEU A 233 -1.34 -9.10 -2.37
N PHE A 234 -1.10 -7.81 -2.60
CA PHE A 234 0.06 -7.27 -3.32
C PHE A 234 1.34 -7.19 -2.46
N GLY A 235 1.28 -7.51 -1.18
CA GLY A 235 2.43 -7.58 -0.29
C GLY A 235 2.68 -6.34 0.56
N LEU A 236 1.81 -5.36 0.56
CA LEU A 236 1.89 -4.24 1.50
C LEU A 236 1.63 -4.70 2.94
N ARG A 237 2.14 -3.94 3.91
CA ARG A 237 1.94 -4.16 5.34
C ARG A 237 0.97 -3.13 5.90
N ASP A 238 0.44 -3.41 7.08
CA ASP A 238 -0.23 -2.41 7.92
C ASP A 238 0.74 -1.33 8.37
N TYR A 239 0.29 -0.08 8.31
CA TYR A 239 1.04 1.06 8.84
C TYR A 239 0.45 1.61 10.13
N TYR A 240 -0.68 1.10 10.58
CA TYR A 240 -1.23 1.43 11.90
C TYR A 240 -0.52 0.67 13.03
N PRO A 241 -0.39 1.28 14.22
CA PRO A 241 0.15 0.59 15.37
C PRO A 241 -0.86 -0.39 15.96
N SER A 242 -0.37 -1.47 16.58
CA SER A 242 -1.22 -2.45 17.25
C SER A 242 -1.84 -1.96 18.57
N ASP A 243 -1.29 -0.91 19.16
CA ASP A 243 -1.60 -0.41 20.51
C ASP A 243 -2.19 1.01 20.53
N ASN A 244 -2.53 1.58 19.37
CA ASN A 244 -3.02 2.96 19.18
C ASN A 244 -2.06 4.06 19.68
N TYR A 245 -0.80 3.74 19.93
CA TYR A 245 0.24 4.74 20.18
C TYR A 245 1.06 4.95 18.91
N ASN A 246 1.52 6.19 18.71
CA ASN A 246 2.35 6.57 17.60
C ASN A 246 1.75 6.17 16.24
N ILE A 247 0.65 6.83 15.89
CA ILE A 247 -0.04 6.66 14.60
C ILE A 247 0.80 7.34 13.52
N ALA A 248 1.82 6.64 13.02
CA ALA A 248 2.90 7.22 12.24
C ALA A 248 2.46 7.95 10.96
N LEU A 249 1.38 7.51 10.30
CA LEU A 249 0.79 8.19 9.13
C LEU A 249 -0.44 9.05 9.49
N GLY A 250 -0.79 9.12 10.76
CA GLY A 250 -1.90 9.93 11.23
C GLY A 250 -3.28 9.44 10.80
N GLY A 251 -3.38 8.22 10.34
CA GLY A 251 -4.61 7.62 9.84
C GLY A 251 -4.92 7.95 8.37
N HIS A 252 -3.98 8.50 7.60
CA HIS A 252 -4.21 9.01 6.25
C HIS A 252 -3.43 8.26 5.16
N SER A 253 -3.65 6.96 5.07
CA SER A 253 -3.25 6.08 3.97
C SER A 253 -4.18 4.88 3.94
N MET A 254 -4.41 4.28 2.76
CA MET A 254 -5.20 3.07 2.63
C MET A 254 -4.64 1.94 3.50
N MET A 255 -3.32 1.81 3.63
CA MET A 255 -2.69 0.80 4.48
C MET A 255 -2.52 1.23 5.95
N ASP A 256 -2.99 2.43 6.33
CA ASP A 256 -3.08 2.87 7.73
C ASP A 256 -4.50 2.64 8.26
N TYR A 257 -5.42 3.58 8.03
CA TYR A 257 -6.80 3.47 8.53
C TYR A 257 -7.85 3.32 7.44
N ASN A 258 -7.50 2.70 6.33
CA ASN A 258 -8.38 2.37 5.20
C ASN A 258 -9.03 3.58 4.54
N ILE A 259 -8.37 4.74 4.54
CA ILE A 259 -8.91 5.96 3.91
C ILE A 259 -7.92 6.57 2.94
N SER A 260 -8.45 7.32 1.99
CA SER A 260 -7.67 8.02 0.96
C SER A 260 -6.93 7.10 0.00
N ASP A 261 -6.05 7.65 -0.80
CA ASP A 261 -5.19 6.90 -1.71
C ASP A 261 -4.05 6.20 -0.94
N HIS A 262 -3.38 5.26 -1.60
CA HIS A 262 -2.10 4.74 -1.12
C HIS A 262 -1.07 5.87 -1.02
N ASP A 263 -0.27 5.86 0.04
CA ASP A 263 0.86 6.77 0.21
C ASP A 263 1.95 6.52 -0.85
N PRO A 264 2.86 7.50 -1.08
CA PRO A 264 3.90 7.38 -2.10
C PRO A 264 4.84 6.19 -1.89
N TYR A 265 5.14 5.82 -0.64
CA TYR A 265 6.00 4.69 -0.34
C TYR A 265 5.35 3.37 -0.77
N SER A 266 4.07 3.17 -0.46
CA SER A 266 3.28 2.03 -0.95
C SER A 266 3.30 1.93 -2.47
N LYS A 267 3.10 3.05 -3.18
CA LYS A 267 3.12 3.08 -4.64
C LYS A 267 4.51 2.80 -5.22
N MET A 268 5.59 3.21 -4.55
CA MET A 268 6.95 2.84 -4.93
C MET A 268 7.19 1.34 -4.74
N LEU A 269 6.77 0.75 -3.62
CA LEU A 269 6.85 -0.69 -3.37
C LEU A 269 6.14 -1.51 -4.46
N LEU A 270 4.97 -1.05 -4.89
CA LEU A 270 4.17 -1.69 -5.94
C LEU A 270 4.66 -1.38 -7.36
N SER A 271 5.76 -0.62 -7.51
CA SER A 271 6.31 -0.17 -8.80
C SER A 271 5.33 0.68 -9.61
N TRP A 272 4.44 1.43 -8.94
CA TRP A 272 3.48 2.31 -9.58
C TRP A 272 4.02 3.71 -9.85
N LEU A 273 5.07 4.12 -9.15
CA LEU A 273 5.72 5.40 -9.38
C LEU A 273 7.24 5.31 -9.29
N ASP A 274 7.90 6.21 -10.01
CA ASP A 274 9.33 6.50 -9.89
C ASP A 274 9.48 7.92 -9.32
N PRO A 275 10.24 8.11 -8.22
CA PRO A 275 10.38 9.44 -7.63
C PRO A 275 11.28 10.35 -8.46
N ILE A 276 11.02 11.65 -8.37
CA ILE A 276 11.98 12.65 -8.80
C ILE A 276 13.13 12.68 -7.79
N TYR A 277 14.37 12.55 -8.25
CA TYR A 277 15.54 12.60 -7.40
C TYR A 277 16.60 13.55 -7.97
N TYR A 278 17.22 14.32 -7.09
CA TYR A 278 18.38 15.16 -7.40
C TYR A 278 19.56 14.76 -6.54
N ASP A 279 20.74 14.64 -7.13
CA ASP A 279 21.98 14.40 -6.39
C ASP A 279 22.48 15.73 -5.78
N PHE A 280 22.13 15.97 -4.54
CA PHE A 280 22.48 17.19 -3.81
C PHE A 280 23.98 17.30 -3.44
N LYS A 281 24.80 16.27 -3.69
CA LYS A 281 26.27 16.41 -3.63
C LYS A 281 26.78 17.40 -4.66
N ASN A 282 26.05 17.56 -5.77
CA ASN A 282 26.39 18.43 -6.86
C ASN A 282 25.63 19.77 -6.86
N TYR A 283 24.60 19.90 -6.02
CA TYR A 283 23.69 21.04 -6.02
C TYR A 283 23.29 21.44 -4.61
N ASN A 284 23.53 22.70 -4.24
CA ASN A 284 23.15 23.21 -2.93
C ASN A 284 21.68 23.66 -2.86
N LYS A 285 21.05 23.89 -4.00
CA LYS A 285 19.68 24.41 -4.06
C LYS A 285 19.00 24.01 -5.36
N VAL A 286 17.74 23.57 -5.24
CA VAL A 286 16.86 23.24 -6.38
C VAL A 286 15.48 23.83 -6.11
N THR A 287 14.91 24.52 -7.12
CA THR A 287 13.50 24.93 -7.11
C THR A 287 12.77 24.19 -8.22
N LEU A 288 11.63 23.58 -7.91
CA LEU A 288 10.83 22.82 -8.87
C LEU A 288 9.32 23.01 -8.62
N ASN A 289 8.55 22.70 -9.66
CA ASN A 289 7.10 22.57 -9.56
C ASN A 289 6.75 21.08 -9.42
N LEU A 290 6.19 20.72 -8.29
CA LEU A 290 5.70 19.39 -7.98
C LEU A 290 4.20 19.36 -8.28
N LYS A 291 3.78 18.51 -9.23
CA LYS A 291 2.37 18.35 -9.58
C LYS A 291 1.59 17.62 -8.49
N THR A 292 0.27 17.72 -8.55
CA THR A 292 -0.63 16.98 -7.66
C THR A 292 -0.35 15.48 -7.69
N PHE A 293 -0.33 14.87 -6.53
CA PHE A 293 0.00 13.45 -6.39
C PHE A 293 -1.09 12.55 -6.99
N GLU A 294 -2.36 12.83 -6.70
CA GLU A 294 -3.52 12.01 -7.08
C GLU A 294 -3.66 11.81 -8.60
N GLU A 295 -3.29 12.82 -9.37
CA GLU A 295 -3.44 12.78 -10.83
C GLU A 295 -2.15 12.39 -11.56
N ASN A 296 -1.00 12.54 -10.90
CA ASN A 296 0.29 12.44 -11.59
C ASN A 296 1.26 11.41 -10.98
N ASN A 297 0.97 10.87 -9.78
CA ASN A 297 1.91 10.07 -8.99
C ASN A 297 3.31 10.72 -8.92
N GLN A 298 3.36 12.07 -8.85
CA GLN A 298 4.62 12.80 -8.81
C GLN A 298 5.05 13.01 -7.36
N VAL A 299 6.23 12.53 -7.00
CA VAL A 299 6.81 12.66 -5.67
C VAL A 299 8.29 13.00 -5.78
N LEU A 300 8.79 13.83 -4.86
CA LEU A 300 10.21 14.13 -4.74
C LEU A 300 10.82 13.27 -3.62
N LEU A 301 11.93 12.61 -3.91
CA LEU A 301 12.74 11.88 -2.94
C LEU A 301 13.98 12.70 -2.57
N LEU A 302 14.24 12.84 -1.27
CA LEU A 302 15.45 13.46 -0.74
C LEU A 302 16.24 12.43 0.08
N ASN A 303 17.50 12.29 -0.27
CA ASN A 303 18.49 11.47 0.44
C ASN A 303 19.89 12.03 0.18
N ASN A 304 20.83 11.85 1.10
CA ASN A 304 22.22 12.29 0.93
C ASN A 304 22.97 11.46 -0.15
N SER A 305 22.60 10.18 -0.29
CA SER A 305 23.21 9.28 -1.30
C SER A 305 22.30 8.06 -1.53
N TRP A 306 21.18 8.31 -2.23
CA TRP A 306 20.20 7.27 -2.53
C TRP A 306 20.78 6.15 -3.39
N ASN A 307 20.50 4.91 -3.02
CA ASN A 307 20.96 3.71 -3.72
C ASN A 307 20.08 3.34 -4.95
N HIS A 308 19.14 4.19 -5.33
CA HIS A 308 18.14 3.98 -6.40
C HIS A 308 17.23 2.76 -6.17
N SER A 309 17.06 2.34 -4.92
CA SER A 309 16.12 1.31 -4.52
C SER A 309 15.09 1.88 -3.55
N VAL A 310 13.91 1.29 -3.51
CA VAL A 310 12.92 1.58 -2.46
C VAL A 310 13.41 1.12 -1.08
N MET A 311 14.35 0.18 -1.04
CA MET A 311 14.93 -0.38 0.18
C MET A 311 16.09 0.48 0.71
N ASP A 312 15.78 1.72 1.08
CA ASP A 312 16.72 2.69 1.62
C ASP A 312 16.03 3.57 2.67
N GLU A 313 16.73 4.56 3.19
CA GLU A 313 16.19 5.56 4.11
C GLU A 313 16.16 6.94 3.43
N TYR A 314 15.00 7.58 3.36
CA TYR A 314 14.81 8.85 2.64
C TYR A 314 13.60 9.64 3.12
N LEU A 315 13.50 10.91 2.68
CA LEU A 315 12.27 11.69 2.75
C LEU A 315 11.53 11.61 1.42
N LEU A 316 10.19 11.51 1.47
CA LEU A 316 9.31 11.67 0.31
C LEU A 316 8.45 12.91 0.50
N ILE A 317 8.30 13.69 -0.57
CA ILE A 317 7.50 14.91 -0.60
C ILE A 317 6.45 14.79 -1.68
N GLU A 318 5.17 14.88 -1.30
CA GLU A 318 4.03 14.91 -2.23
C GLU A 318 3.26 16.22 -2.11
N TYR A 319 2.64 16.63 -3.20
CA TYR A 319 1.62 17.67 -3.19
C TYR A 319 0.24 17.02 -3.15
N TYR A 320 -0.33 16.94 -1.95
CA TYR A 320 -1.65 16.40 -1.68
C TYR A 320 -2.76 17.38 -2.10
N THR A 321 -3.84 16.84 -2.70
CA THR A 321 -5.12 17.55 -2.92
C THR A 321 -6.29 16.66 -2.46
N PRO A 322 -7.39 17.27 -1.93
CA PRO A 322 -8.60 16.53 -1.56
C PRO A 322 -9.47 16.24 -2.80
N THR A 323 -8.85 15.67 -3.83
CA THR A 323 -9.43 15.34 -5.14
C THR A 323 -9.17 13.88 -5.47
N GLY A 324 -9.72 13.37 -6.56
CA GLY A 324 -9.48 12.00 -6.99
C GLY A 324 -9.89 11.01 -5.90
N LEU A 325 -9.02 10.06 -5.57
CA LEU A 325 -9.29 9.03 -4.55
C LEU A 325 -9.40 9.57 -3.13
N ASN A 326 -8.88 10.79 -2.86
CA ASN A 326 -9.00 11.42 -1.55
C ASN A 326 -10.34 12.14 -1.35
N GLU A 327 -11.11 12.40 -2.43
CA GLU A 327 -12.27 13.28 -2.40
C GLU A 327 -13.39 12.78 -1.48
N LEU A 328 -13.71 11.50 -1.55
CA LEU A 328 -14.82 10.93 -0.77
C LEU A 328 -14.50 10.92 0.72
N ASP A 329 -13.29 10.59 1.11
CA ASP A 329 -12.86 10.56 2.51
C ASP A 329 -12.60 11.96 3.09
N ALA A 330 -12.29 12.94 2.25
CA ALA A 330 -12.23 14.34 2.64
C ALA A 330 -13.61 14.95 2.92
N LYS A 331 -14.68 14.40 2.33
CA LYS A 331 -16.08 14.84 2.49
C LYS A 331 -16.86 14.04 3.53
N ASN A 332 -16.66 12.72 3.56
CA ASN A 332 -17.44 11.79 4.37
C ASN A 332 -16.51 11.01 5.29
N LYS A 333 -16.73 11.12 6.59
CA LYS A 333 -15.93 10.37 7.55
C LYS A 333 -16.22 8.88 7.44
N TYR A 334 -15.20 8.05 7.21
CA TYR A 334 -15.32 6.59 7.33
C TYR A 334 -15.52 6.20 8.79
N ASP A 335 -16.35 5.20 9.05
CA ASP A 335 -16.75 4.81 10.40
C ASP A 335 -15.56 4.53 11.32
N SER A 336 -15.53 5.20 12.47
CA SER A 336 -14.45 5.09 13.47
C SER A 336 -13.05 5.52 13.01
N ARG A 337 -12.92 6.17 11.83
CA ARG A 337 -11.66 6.66 11.29
C ARG A 337 -11.60 8.19 11.30
N PRO A 338 -10.43 8.82 11.15
CA PRO A 338 -10.36 10.26 10.94
C PRO A 338 -11.06 10.66 9.64
N ILE A 339 -11.43 11.93 9.51
CA ILE A 339 -11.83 12.48 8.22
C ILE A 339 -10.57 12.79 7.40
N GLY A 340 -10.60 12.60 6.09
CA GLY A 340 -9.50 12.97 5.20
C GLY A 340 -9.16 14.45 5.25
N PHE A 341 -7.96 14.85 4.85
CA PHE A 341 -7.59 16.26 4.76
C PHE A 341 -8.50 17.01 3.79
N SER A 342 -9.02 18.14 4.22
CA SER A 342 -9.93 18.98 3.42
C SER A 342 -9.23 20.04 2.59
N LYS A 343 -7.93 20.27 2.82
CA LYS A 343 -7.11 21.28 2.16
C LYS A 343 -5.96 20.67 1.37
N SER A 344 -5.59 21.34 0.29
CA SER A 344 -4.37 21.03 -0.44
C SER A 344 -3.14 21.50 0.31
N GLY A 345 -2.08 20.70 0.36
CA GLY A 345 -0.84 21.03 1.04
C GLY A 345 0.27 20.01 0.76
N ILE A 346 1.46 20.31 1.24
CA ILE A 346 2.60 19.40 1.11
C ILE A 346 2.60 18.41 2.28
N LYS A 347 2.71 17.12 1.97
CA LYS A 347 3.05 16.08 2.93
C LYS A 347 4.53 15.73 2.79
N ILE A 348 5.18 15.55 3.91
CA ILE A 348 6.57 15.09 3.99
C ILE A 348 6.57 13.80 4.81
N TYR A 349 7.17 12.74 4.25
CA TYR A 349 7.31 11.46 4.92
C TYR A 349 8.78 11.14 5.18
N HIS A 350 9.06 10.55 6.32
CA HIS A 350 10.30 9.84 6.57
C HIS A 350 10.07 8.35 6.34
N VAL A 351 10.89 7.75 5.51
CA VAL A 351 10.85 6.32 5.19
C VAL A 351 12.15 5.68 5.63
N ASP A 352 12.08 4.53 6.33
CA ASP A 352 13.21 3.64 6.58
C ASP A 352 12.80 2.22 6.19
N SER A 353 13.15 1.83 4.98
CA SER A 353 12.86 0.51 4.42
C SER A 353 14.12 -0.31 4.17
N ARG A 354 15.22 0.03 4.84
CA ARG A 354 16.47 -0.72 4.74
C ARG A 354 16.30 -2.17 5.14
N ILE A 355 16.95 -3.06 4.40
CA ILE A 355 16.90 -4.50 4.67
C ILE A 355 17.79 -4.86 5.84
N ALA A 356 17.22 -5.55 6.80
CA ALA A 356 17.92 -6.18 7.91
C ALA A 356 18.14 -7.67 7.63
N LYS A 357 19.37 -8.12 7.87
CA LYS A 357 19.67 -9.53 8.07
C LYS A 357 19.35 -9.88 9.51
N CYS A 358 18.64 -10.97 9.70
CA CYS A 358 18.22 -11.49 10.99
C CYS A 358 18.48 -13.00 11.04
N HIS A 359 18.57 -13.56 12.24
CA HIS A 359 18.61 -15.01 12.43
C HIS A 359 17.54 -15.49 13.41
N TYR A 360 17.15 -16.76 13.32
CA TYR A 360 16.23 -17.35 14.28
C TYR A 360 16.97 -17.85 15.51
N ASP A 361 16.77 -17.21 16.66
CA ASP A 361 17.30 -17.67 17.94
C ASP A 361 16.41 -18.76 18.53
N LYS A 362 16.90 -20.00 18.52
CA LYS A 362 16.17 -21.18 19.04
C LYS A 362 16.01 -21.14 20.57
N THR A 363 16.75 -20.31 21.28
CA THR A 363 16.64 -20.19 22.74
C THR A 363 15.56 -19.19 23.16
N GLN A 364 15.37 -18.14 22.36
CA GLN A 364 14.34 -17.12 22.56
C GLN A 364 13.07 -17.39 21.75
N TYR A 365 13.11 -18.37 20.84
CA TYR A 365 12.04 -18.64 19.86
C TYR A 365 11.63 -17.38 19.07
N ALA A 366 12.62 -16.58 18.68
CA ALA A 366 12.41 -15.28 18.04
C ALA A 366 13.39 -15.05 16.89
N VAL A 367 12.99 -14.21 15.95
CA VAL A 367 13.88 -13.65 14.93
C VAL A 367 14.59 -12.44 15.51
N VAL A 368 15.93 -12.47 15.50
CA VAL A 368 16.80 -11.45 16.09
C VAL A 368 17.54 -10.70 15.01
N PHE A 369 17.60 -9.39 15.14
CA PHE A 369 18.33 -8.50 14.24
C PHE A 369 19.84 -8.68 14.37
N ASP A 370 20.54 -8.81 13.23
CA ASP A 370 22.01 -8.86 13.17
C ASP A 370 22.59 -7.53 12.67
N GLU A 371 22.25 -7.15 11.43
CA GLU A 371 22.81 -5.99 10.76
C GLU A 371 21.91 -5.51 9.61
N TYR A 372 22.08 -4.27 9.15
CA TYR A 372 21.53 -3.82 7.87
C TYR A 372 22.43 -4.25 6.71
N VAL A 373 21.85 -4.62 5.59
CA VAL A 373 22.54 -5.07 4.38
C VAL A 373 22.08 -4.30 3.15
N ASN A 374 23.00 -4.13 2.19
CA ASN A 374 22.68 -3.49 0.90
C ASN A 374 22.25 -4.50 -0.17
N GLU A 375 22.58 -5.79 0.03
CA GLU A 375 22.29 -6.85 -0.92
C GLU A 375 21.77 -8.09 -0.20
N ILE A 376 20.82 -8.78 -0.83
CA ILE A 376 20.30 -10.06 -0.37
C ILE A 376 20.94 -11.14 -1.24
N PRO A 377 21.62 -12.14 -0.66
CA PRO A 377 22.18 -13.25 -1.42
C PRO A 377 21.09 -14.03 -2.16
N GLU A 378 21.42 -14.62 -3.31
CA GLU A 378 20.48 -15.46 -4.08
C GLU A 378 19.98 -16.66 -3.26
N SER A 379 20.80 -17.18 -2.36
CA SER A 379 20.44 -18.25 -1.44
C SER A 379 21.04 -18.03 -0.07
N TYR A 380 20.32 -18.43 0.96
CA TYR A 380 20.72 -18.34 2.36
C TYR A 380 20.08 -19.46 3.19
N ASP A 381 20.64 -19.74 4.36
CA ASP A 381 20.15 -20.77 5.26
C ASP A 381 18.73 -20.48 5.74
N SER A 382 17.96 -21.52 6.04
CA SER A 382 16.57 -21.42 6.50
C SER A 382 16.42 -20.66 7.84
N ASP A 383 17.47 -20.60 8.64
CA ASP A 383 17.51 -19.88 9.91
C ASP A 383 17.89 -18.39 9.73
N ILE A 384 18.21 -17.94 8.50
CA ILE A 384 18.52 -16.55 8.16
C ILE A 384 17.31 -15.91 7.48
N TYR A 385 17.03 -14.66 7.83
CA TYR A 385 15.91 -13.86 7.34
C TYR A 385 16.42 -12.53 6.82
N TYR A 386 15.89 -12.09 5.70
CA TYR A 386 16.09 -10.74 5.15
C TYR A 386 14.75 -10.04 5.11
N LEU A 387 14.59 -9.02 5.96
CA LEU A 387 13.33 -8.34 6.23
C LEU A 387 13.57 -6.83 6.20
N ILE A 388 12.50 -6.04 5.97
CA ILE A 388 12.56 -4.60 6.24
C ILE A 388 12.77 -4.42 7.74
N GLY A 389 13.84 -3.70 8.12
CA GLY A 389 14.31 -3.61 9.51
C GLY A 389 13.46 -2.72 10.42
N ALA A 390 12.66 -1.81 9.86
CA ALA A 390 11.73 -0.95 10.58
C ALA A 390 10.28 -1.39 10.36
N SER A 391 9.40 -1.10 11.31
CA SER A 391 7.98 -1.44 11.21
C SER A 391 7.11 -0.38 11.87
N ASN A 392 5.94 -0.12 11.29
CA ASN A 392 4.91 0.71 11.91
C ASN A 392 4.09 -0.07 12.92
N ASN A 393 3.89 -1.36 12.67
CA ASN A 393 3.11 -2.23 13.54
C ASN A 393 4.00 -2.81 14.66
N ASN A 394 3.69 -2.48 15.90
CA ASN A 394 4.48 -2.89 17.07
C ASN A 394 4.44 -4.42 17.35
N GLN A 395 3.45 -5.13 16.80
CA GLN A 395 3.40 -6.60 16.88
C GLN A 395 4.46 -7.27 16.01
N ASP A 396 4.97 -6.57 15.01
CA ASP A 396 6.05 -7.05 14.17
C ASP A 396 7.42 -6.79 14.80
N SER A 397 7.55 -7.13 16.08
CA SER A 397 8.78 -6.99 16.87
C SER A 397 9.96 -7.76 16.29
N ARG A 398 9.73 -8.67 15.37
CA ARG A 398 10.75 -9.50 14.72
C ARG A 398 11.78 -8.70 13.94
N THR A 399 11.35 -7.58 13.35
CA THR A 399 12.19 -6.77 12.47
C THR A 399 12.88 -5.62 13.19
N ASP A 400 12.38 -5.24 14.37
CA ASP A 400 12.91 -4.14 15.16
C ASP A 400 13.36 -4.57 16.58
N ALA A 401 13.72 -5.84 16.75
CA ALA A 401 14.13 -6.39 18.05
C ALA A 401 15.27 -5.60 18.70
N SER A 402 16.20 -5.03 17.91
CA SER A 402 17.30 -4.18 18.41
C SER A 402 16.86 -2.73 18.68
N ARG A 403 15.70 -2.30 18.19
CA ARG A 403 15.24 -0.92 18.17
C ARG A 403 14.00 -0.67 19.02
N GLN A 404 13.33 -1.72 19.50
CA GLN A 404 12.17 -1.68 20.40
C GLN A 404 11.00 -0.83 19.83
N GLY A 405 10.65 -1.00 18.57
CA GLY A 405 9.61 -0.21 17.88
C GLY A 405 9.96 1.25 17.65
N ARG A 406 11.25 1.59 17.77
CA ARG A 406 11.73 2.97 17.71
C ARG A 406 11.69 3.56 16.31
N TYR A 407 11.97 2.76 15.29
CA TYR A 407 12.01 3.20 13.91
C TYR A 407 10.74 2.79 13.19
N LYS A 408 10.10 3.78 12.56
CA LYS A 408 8.94 3.55 11.72
C LYS A 408 9.37 3.33 10.28
N GLN A 409 8.70 2.39 9.62
CA GLN A 409 8.94 2.09 8.21
C GLN A 409 8.55 3.28 7.33
N VAL A 410 7.42 3.91 7.64
CA VAL A 410 6.97 5.16 7.02
C VAL A 410 6.26 6.01 8.05
N ALA A 411 6.59 7.30 8.11
CA ALA A 411 5.99 8.24 9.07
C ALA A 411 5.75 9.61 8.42
N LEU A 412 4.57 10.18 8.64
CA LEU A 412 4.26 11.55 8.26
C LEU A 412 4.96 12.53 9.20
N ILE A 413 5.63 13.52 8.64
CA ILE A 413 6.22 14.64 9.38
C ILE A 413 5.20 15.78 9.43
N GLU A 414 4.77 16.17 10.62
CA GLU A 414 3.79 17.24 10.79
C GLU A 414 4.43 18.63 10.70
N ASN A 415 3.68 19.59 10.17
CA ASN A 415 4.13 20.99 10.06
C ASN A 415 4.40 21.66 11.42
N LYS A 416 3.78 21.18 12.51
CA LYS A 416 3.92 21.77 13.85
C LYS A 416 5.00 21.06 14.67
N GLN A 417 5.60 21.79 15.61
CA GLN A 417 6.59 21.21 16.54
C GLN A 417 5.98 20.25 17.59
N TYR A 418 4.66 20.23 17.73
CA TYR A 418 3.98 19.28 18.60
C TYR A 418 3.72 17.99 17.84
N ASN A 419 4.33 16.91 18.30
CA ASN A 419 4.21 15.60 17.68
C ASN A 419 2.97 14.86 18.20
N LYS A 420 1.78 15.23 17.71
CA LYS A 420 0.52 14.62 18.12
C LYS A 420 0.39 13.16 17.65
N LEU A 421 0.99 12.80 16.51
CA LEU A 421 0.96 11.43 16.00
C LEU A 421 1.66 10.45 16.95
N GLN A 422 2.76 10.87 17.59
CA GLN A 422 3.41 10.06 18.64
C GLN A 422 2.55 9.93 19.91
N ALA A 423 1.66 10.87 20.15
CA ALA A 423 0.70 10.80 21.26
C ALA A 423 -0.53 9.94 20.94
N GLY A 424 -0.62 9.37 19.73
CA GLY A 424 -1.77 8.55 19.29
C GLY A 424 -2.94 9.37 18.76
N GLU A 425 -2.73 10.64 18.43
CA GLU A 425 -3.73 11.51 17.81
C GLU A 425 -3.64 11.39 16.26
N SER A 426 -4.76 11.51 15.57
CA SER A 426 -4.79 11.49 14.10
C SER A 426 -4.26 12.81 13.52
N ALA A 427 -3.73 12.75 12.30
CA ALA A 427 -3.41 13.93 11.52
C ALA A 427 -4.69 14.70 11.13
N ASP A 428 -4.54 15.98 10.83
CA ASP A 428 -5.57 16.87 10.31
C ASP A 428 -4.94 17.91 9.37
N ASP A 429 -5.75 18.84 8.83
CA ASP A 429 -5.27 19.87 7.92
C ASP A 429 -4.05 20.65 8.45
N ASP A 430 -3.94 20.81 9.78
CA ASP A 430 -2.81 21.52 10.39
C ASP A 430 -1.49 20.72 10.33
N SER A 431 -1.54 19.44 9.98
CA SER A 431 -0.35 18.61 9.79
C SER A 431 0.33 18.86 8.43
N LEU A 432 -0.37 19.48 7.48
CA LEU A 432 0.15 19.79 6.15
C LEU A 432 1.03 21.05 6.14
N PHE A 433 1.99 21.11 5.23
CA PHE A 433 2.78 22.33 4.98
C PHE A 433 2.13 23.15 3.87
N TYR A 434 1.99 24.45 4.14
CA TYR A 434 1.33 25.43 3.26
C TYR A 434 2.32 26.46 2.71
N GLU A 435 1.86 27.27 1.76
CA GLU A 435 2.62 28.40 1.22
C GLU A 435 3.18 29.26 2.35
N GLY A 436 4.47 29.56 2.29
CA GLY A 436 5.23 30.28 3.31
C GLY A 436 5.76 29.41 4.45
N ASN A 437 5.39 28.14 4.56
CA ASN A 437 5.98 27.25 5.55
C ASN A 437 7.36 26.75 5.11
N VAL A 438 8.17 26.42 6.11
CA VAL A 438 9.51 25.86 5.91
C VAL A 438 9.69 24.65 6.81
N PHE A 439 10.12 23.55 6.21
CA PHE A 439 10.62 22.40 6.94
C PHE A 439 12.16 22.47 7.00
N ASP A 440 12.73 22.27 8.19
CA ASP A 440 14.18 22.17 8.39
C ASP A 440 14.48 20.86 9.13
N SER A 441 15.16 19.92 8.46
CA SER A 441 15.46 18.61 9.01
C SER A 441 16.33 18.68 10.27
N SER A 442 17.21 19.67 10.40
CA SER A 442 18.08 19.83 11.57
C SER A 442 17.36 20.25 12.84
N THR A 443 16.15 20.83 12.71
CA THR A 443 15.33 21.29 13.84
C THR A 443 14.03 20.50 14.02
N SER A 444 13.78 19.52 13.13
CA SER A 444 12.56 18.72 13.18
C SER A 444 12.55 17.80 14.41
N PRO A 445 11.51 17.85 15.27
CA PRO A 445 11.39 16.96 16.42
C PRO A 445 11.09 15.50 16.04
N TYR A 446 10.72 15.26 14.78
CA TYR A 446 10.36 13.93 14.24
C TYR A 446 11.57 13.11 13.81
N LEU A 447 12.69 13.77 13.56
CA LEU A 447 13.94 13.15 13.16
C LEU A 447 14.88 13.05 14.37
N LEU A 448 15.58 11.96 14.54
CA LEU A 448 16.45 11.71 15.68
C LEU A 448 17.60 12.72 15.73
N ASN A 449 17.39 13.83 16.41
CA ASN A 449 18.34 14.96 16.50
C ASN A 449 18.75 15.51 15.13
N GLY A 450 17.83 15.51 14.16
CA GLY A 450 18.12 15.92 12.78
C GLY A 450 18.93 14.91 11.96
N ASN A 451 19.00 13.65 12.42
CA ASN A 451 19.76 12.59 11.79
C ASN A 451 18.85 11.53 11.17
N TRP A 452 19.36 10.86 10.14
CA TRP A 452 18.84 9.57 9.69
C TRP A 452 18.93 8.54 10.84
N ASN A 453 18.16 7.48 10.75
CA ASN A 453 18.21 6.40 11.74
C ASN A 453 19.57 5.70 11.83
N ASN A 454 20.40 5.78 10.77
CA ASN A 454 21.78 5.32 10.77
C ASN A 454 22.76 6.25 11.52
N GLY A 455 22.29 7.42 12.00
CA GLY A 455 23.05 8.39 12.76
C GLY A 455 23.76 9.47 11.92
N THR A 456 23.68 9.40 10.60
CA THR A 456 24.24 10.47 9.74
C THR A 456 23.29 11.67 9.66
N SER A 457 23.82 12.89 9.46
CA SER A 457 23.02 14.12 9.47
C SER A 457 22.12 14.24 8.24
N ILE A 458 20.90 14.73 8.47
CA ILE A 458 19.99 15.17 7.42
C ILE A 458 20.12 16.70 7.32
N ASN A 459 20.49 17.22 6.17
CA ASN A 459 20.80 18.64 6.01
C ASN A 459 19.91 19.34 4.97
N PHE A 460 18.62 18.95 4.91
CA PHE A 460 17.65 19.53 3.99
C PHE A 460 16.77 20.58 4.65
N THR A 461 16.53 21.67 3.92
CA THR A 461 15.47 22.66 4.19
C THR A 461 14.55 22.71 2.99
N ILE A 462 13.24 22.65 3.20
CA ILE A 462 12.21 22.68 2.17
C ILE A 462 11.32 23.89 2.42
N SER A 463 11.32 24.85 1.47
CA SER A 463 10.43 26.01 1.48
C SER A 463 9.25 25.75 0.55
N ILE A 464 8.05 26.01 1.02
CA ILE A 464 6.83 25.96 0.22
C ILE A 464 6.58 27.36 -0.33
N ASP A 465 6.98 27.59 -1.56
CA ASP A 465 7.00 28.94 -2.14
C ASP A 465 5.65 29.35 -2.70
N LYS A 466 4.89 28.38 -3.28
CA LYS A 466 3.58 28.64 -3.87
C LYS A 466 2.76 27.36 -3.95
N LEU A 467 1.44 27.47 -3.73
CA LEU A 467 0.46 26.42 -4.01
C LEU A 467 -0.55 26.91 -5.06
N THR A 468 -0.82 26.06 -6.04
CA THR A 468 -1.86 26.27 -7.09
C THR A 468 -2.75 25.03 -7.16
N SER A 469 -3.81 25.03 -7.96
CA SER A 469 -4.62 23.84 -8.20
C SER A 469 -3.88 22.71 -8.94
N GLU A 470 -2.79 23.01 -9.64
CA GLU A 470 -2.11 22.06 -10.52
C GLU A 470 -0.73 21.64 -10.00
N TYR A 471 -0.07 22.50 -9.25
CA TYR A 471 1.29 22.24 -8.74
C TYR A 471 1.60 23.07 -7.51
N ALA A 472 2.57 22.59 -6.75
CA ALA A 472 3.27 23.31 -5.70
C ALA A 472 4.67 23.70 -6.18
N THR A 473 5.06 24.98 -6.02
CA THR A 473 6.46 25.39 -6.18
C THR A 473 7.17 25.20 -4.84
N ILE A 474 8.21 24.39 -4.85
CA ILE A 474 9.01 24.12 -3.65
C ILE A 474 10.49 24.39 -3.92
N THR A 475 11.18 24.90 -2.92
CA THR A 475 12.63 25.11 -2.97
C THR A 475 13.30 24.24 -1.90
N ILE A 476 14.19 23.37 -2.35
CA ILE A 476 15.03 22.54 -1.49
C ILE A 476 16.41 23.18 -1.39
N SER A 477 16.92 23.34 -0.17
CA SER A 477 18.29 23.74 0.08
C SER A 477 19.00 22.64 0.88
N TYR A 478 20.23 22.33 0.48
CA TYR A 478 21.10 21.37 1.15
C TYR A 478 22.33 22.08 1.70
N LYS A 479 22.60 21.91 3.00
CA LYS A 479 23.68 22.63 3.71
C LYS A 479 25.05 21.94 3.58
N GLY A 480 25.12 20.78 2.91
CA GLY A 480 26.33 19.95 2.86
C GLY A 480 26.56 19.17 4.17
N GLU A 481 27.59 18.32 4.16
CA GLU A 481 28.07 17.63 5.36
C GLU A 481 28.92 18.56 6.22
#